data_5678db25fd56dc0610c2884404fca331
#
_entry.id   5678db25fd56dc0610c2884404fca331
#
_cell.length_a   1.000
_cell.length_b   1.000
_cell.length_c   1.000
_cell.angle_alpha   90.00
_cell.angle_beta   90.00
_cell.angle_gamma   90.00
#
_symmetry.space_group_name_H-M   'P 1'
#
loop_
_entity.id
_entity.type
_entity.pdbx_description
1 polymer ?
#
loop_
_entity_poly.entity_id
_entity_poly.type
_entity_poly.pdbx_seq_one_letter_code
_entity_poly.pdbx_strand_id
1 'polypeptide(L)'
;WNSDNSFTANSDRAAVNVQLATGEGTLADLRDAINTADMNVTASILKTGDSTYALVLKAREGAAHAMRITATEDTGAAGLANFAYTTPNNSVQTIAAADASFDMDGVTITRETNEVTDLIKGVTLTVKSTTSAAETISGTYDASLAEAAMQVMVDQINAINTTLRDLSKRGAAGEDDGPLAGDAY
;
A
#
# COMPACT_ATOMS: atom_id res chain seq x y z
N TRP A 1 -12.65 19.69 5.42
CA TRP A 1 -13.34 20.41 6.47
C TRP A 1 -12.46 21.56 6.97
N ASN A 2 -13.03 22.72 7.15
CA ASN A 2 -12.34 23.88 7.69
C ASN A 2 -12.42 23.91 9.23
N SER A 3 -11.65 24.77 9.86
CA SER A 3 -11.62 24.91 11.32
C SER A 3 -12.97 25.36 11.94
N ASP A 4 -13.85 25.95 11.15
CA ASP A 4 -15.22 26.34 11.51
C ASP A 4 -16.27 25.25 11.23
N ASN A 5 -15.83 24.04 10.92
CA ASN A 5 -16.66 22.90 10.52
C ASN A 5 -17.45 23.10 9.20
N SER A 6 -17.11 24.10 8.41
CA SER A 6 -17.61 24.21 7.05
C SER A 6 -16.89 23.23 6.11
N PHE A 7 -17.56 22.80 5.03
CA PHE A 7 -16.97 21.91 4.03
C PHE A 7 -16.73 22.67 2.75
N THR A 8 -15.49 22.78 2.34
CA THR A 8 -15.12 23.27 1.01
C THR A 8 -14.90 22.08 0.10
N ALA A 9 -15.72 21.96 -0.94
CA ALA A 9 -15.54 20.90 -1.93
C ALA A 9 -14.22 21.10 -2.68
N ASN A 10 -13.47 20.03 -2.88
CA ASN A 10 -12.30 20.04 -3.73
C ASN A 10 -12.77 20.03 -5.19
N SER A 11 -12.39 21.06 -5.97
CA SER A 11 -12.77 21.21 -7.38
C SER A 11 -12.27 20.07 -8.26
N ASP A 12 -11.17 19.44 -7.88
CA ASP A 12 -10.55 18.34 -8.62
C ASP A 12 -11.21 16.98 -8.35
N ARG A 13 -12.21 16.97 -7.45
CA ARG A 13 -12.91 15.76 -6.98
C ARG A 13 -14.43 16.02 -7.00
N ALA A 14 -15.07 15.70 -8.11
CA ALA A 14 -16.51 15.85 -8.24
C ALA A 14 -17.26 14.98 -7.22
N ALA A 15 -18.40 15.49 -6.74
CA ALA A 15 -19.33 14.70 -5.96
C ALA A 15 -19.88 13.54 -6.80
N VAL A 16 -19.94 12.35 -6.21
CA VAL A 16 -20.51 11.15 -6.86
C VAL A 16 -21.86 10.87 -6.22
N ASN A 17 -22.87 10.62 -7.05
CA ASN A 17 -24.20 10.24 -6.62
C ASN A 17 -24.31 8.71 -6.63
N VAL A 18 -24.63 8.15 -5.46
CA VAL A 18 -24.88 6.72 -5.29
C VAL A 18 -26.38 6.53 -5.16
N GLN A 19 -27.00 5.77 -6.06
CA GLN A 19 -28.43 5.43 -6.01
C GLN A 19 -28.63 3.98 -5.64
N LEU A 20 -29.59 3.74 -4.75
CA LEU A 20 -30.10 2.40 -4.48
C LEU A 20 -31.29 2.15 -5.43
N ALA A 21 -31.34 0.97 -6.02
CA ALA A 21 -32.44 0.59 -6.88
C ALA A 21 -33.72 0.30 -6.04
N THR A 22 -34.88 0.33 -6.71
CA THR A 22 -36.13 -0.01 -6.03
C THR A 22 -36.10 -1.42 -5.50
N GLY A 23 -36.33 -1.57 -4.19
CA GLY A 23 -36.25 -2.86 -3.47
C GLY A 23 -34.88 -3.13 -2.82
N GLU A 24 -33.87 -2.33 -3.11
CA GLU A 24 -32.59 -2.35 -2.40
C GLU A 24 -32.64 -1.42 -1.19
N GLY A 25 -32.66 -1.97 0.00
CA GLY A 25 -32.80 -1.19 1.25
C GLY A 25 -32.01 -1.78 2.40
N THR A 26 -31.13 -2.75 2.10
CA THR A 26 -30.28 -3.36 3.13
C THR A 26 -28.95 -2.62 3.24
N LEU A 27 -28.29 -2.80 4.38
CA LEU A 27 -26.93 -2.28 4.59
C LEU A 27 -25.92 -2.88 3.58
N ALA A 28 -26.20 -4.10 3.12
CA ALA A 28 -25.37 -4.77 2.09
C ALA A 28 -25.52 -4.09 0.73
N ASP A 29 -26.75 -3.74 0.34
CA ASP A 29 -27.00 -3.04 -0.92
C ASP A 29 -26.30 -1.68 -0.94
N LEU A 30 -26.39 -0.93 0.19
CA LEU A 30 -25.72 0.36 0.33
C LEU A 30 -24.19 0.22 0.23
N ARG A 31 -23.59 -0.79 0.90
CA ARG A 31 -22.16 -1.10 0.78
C ARG A 31 -21.77 -1.37 -0.67
N ASP A 32 -22.53 -2.21 -1.35
CA ASP A 32 -22.20 -2.65 -2.71
C ASP A 32 -22.37 -1.51 -3.71
N ALA A 33 -23.41 -0.70 -3.55
CA ALA A 33 -23.61 0.50 -4.37
C ALA A 33 -22.46 1.52 -4.20
N ILE A 34 -22.00 1.75 -2.96
CA ILE A 34 -20.85 2.62 -2.69
C ILE A 34 -19.57 2.08 -3.34
N ASN A 35 -19.30 0.78 -3.19
CA ASN A 35 -18.10 0.17 -3.75
C ASN A 35 -18.12 0.12 -5.28
N THR A 36 -19.30 -0.06 -5.88
CA THR A 36 -19.47 -0.06 -7.34
C THR A 36 -19.28 1.34 -7.94
N ALA A 37 -19.54 2.39 -7.18
CA ALA A 37 -19.37 3.77 -7.65
C ALA A 37 -17.90 4.19 -7.83
N ASP A 38 -16.94 3.40 -7.36
CA ASP A 38 -15.47 3.58 -7.52
C ASP A 38 -14.98 5.02 -7.26
N MET A 39 -15.47 5.61 -6.16
CA MET A 39 -15.17 6.99 -5.77
C MET A 39 -13.96 7.14 -4.84
N ASN A 40 -13.04 6.17 -4.82
CA ASN A 40 -11.90 6.08 -3.90
C ASN A 40 -12.32 6.03 -2.41
N VAL A 41 -13.52 5.53 -2.14
CA VAL A 41 -14.05 5.22 -0.81
C VAL A 41 -14.43 3.74 -0.80
N THR A 42 -13.94 3.02 0.18
CA THR A 42 -14.29 1.62 0.40
C THR A 42 -15.30 1.51 1.53
N ALA A 43 -16.42 0.87 1.26
CA ALA A 43 -17.45 0.56 2.23
C ALA A 43 -17.32 -0.88 2.72
N SER A 44 -17.45 -1.10 4.02
CA SER A 44 -17.46 -2.42 4.64
C SER A 44 -18.50 -2.47 5.78
N ILE A 45 -19.00 -3.66 6.06
CA ILE A 45 -19.94 -3.88 7.17
C ILE A 45 -19.17 -4.57 8.28
N LEU A 46 -19.18 -3.95 9.45
CA LEU A 46 -18.58 -4.50 10.66
C LEU A 46 -19.67 -5.00 11.60
N LYS A 47 -19.60 -6.25 12.04
CA LYS A 47 -20.46 -6.77 13.10
C LYS A 47 -19.98 -6.22 14.44
N THR A 48 -20.78 -5.43 15.12
CA THR A 48 -20.45 -4.76 16.38
C THR A 48 -21.06 -5.46 17.63
N GLY A 49 -21.96 -6.42 17.41
CA GLY A 49 -22.59 -7.21 18.47
C GLY A 49 -23.39 -8.37 17.86
N ASP A 50 -24.17 -9.10 18.68
CA ASP A 50 -24.87 -10.31 18.21
C ASP A 50 -25.83 -10.05 17.03
N SER A 51 -26.50 -8.90 17.01
CA SER A 51 -27.41 -8.50 15.93
C SER A 51 -27.22 -7.06 15.49
N THR A 52 -26.08 -6.46 15.80
CA THR A 52 -25.75 -5.08 15.45
C THR A 52 -24.61 -5.00 14.45
N TYR A 53 -24.76 -4.11 13.50
CA TYR A 53 -23.81 -3.90 12.42
C TYR A 53 -23.58 -2.41 12.20
N ALA A 54 -22.38 -2.05 11.77
CA ALA A 54 -22.02 -0.70 11.39
C ALA A 54 -21.49 -0.68 9.96
N LEU A 55 -21.86 0.33 9.20
CA LEU A 55 -21.23 0.63 7.92
C LEU A 55 -19.97 1.47 8.20
N VAL A 56 -18.85 0.97 7.76
CA VAL A 56 -17.55 1.65 7.85
C VAL A 56 -17.14 2.11 6.47
N LEU A 57 -16.87 3.40 6.34
CA LEU A 57 -16.37 4.02 5.11
C LEU A 57 -14.92 4.43 5.31
N LYS A 58 -14.07 4.01 4.39
CA LYS A 58 -12.65 4.36 4.37
C LYS A 58 -12.32 5.09 3.08
N ALA A 59 -11.93 6.35 3.18
CA ALA A 59 -11.32 7.10 2.09
C ALA A 59 -9.82 6.81 1.96
N ARG A 60 -9.20 7.29 0.89
CA ARG A 60 -7.74 7.33 0.75
C ARG A 60 -7.13 8.27 1.79
N GLU A 61 -5.84 8.14 1.98
CA GLU A 61 -5.05 9.02 2.84
C GLU A 61 -4.99 10.45 2.29
N GLY A 62 -4.70 11.41 3.16
CA GLY A 62 -4.52 12.82 2.83
C GLY A 62 -5.72 13.71 3.17
N ALA A 63 -5.42 14.95 3.54
CA ALA A 63 -6.42 15.95 3.91
C ALA A 63 -7.43 16.23 2.78
N ALA A 64 -6.99 16.13 1.53
CA ALA A 64 -7.84 16.33 0.34
C ALA A 64 -8.92 15.24 0.16
N HIS A 65 -8.86 14.15 0.92
CA HIS A 65 -9.82 13.04 0.89
C HIS A 65 -10.87 13.08 2.00
N ALA A 66 -11.03 14.21 2.68
CA ALA A 66 -12.13 14.41 3.62
C ALA A 66 -13.50 14.22 2.91
N MET A 67 -14.39 13.49 3.55
CA MET A 67 -15.71 13.18 3.00
C MET A 67 -16.79 14.06 3.59
N ARG A 68 -17.81 14.37 2.80
CA ARG A 68 -19.12 14.83 3.24
C ARG A 68 -20.17 13.95 2.55
N ILE A 69 -21.13 13.46 3.31
CA ILE A 69 -22.18 12.57 2.83
C ILE A 69 -23.51 13.25 3.05
N THR A 70 -24.24 13.42 1.98
CA THR A 70 -25.64 13.89 2.01
C THR A 70 -26.54 12.75 1.58
N ALA A 71 -27.68 12.62 2.21
CA ALA A 71 -28.69 11.64 1.85
C ALA A 71 -29.97 12.32 1.42
N THR A 72 -30.60 11.80 0.40
CA THR A 72 -31.94 12.18 -0.07
C THR A 72 -32.80 10.92 -0.05
N GLU A 73 -33.95 10.98 0.56
CA GLU A 73 -34.87 9.85 0.72
C GLU A 73 -36.10 10.05 -0.15
N ASP A 74 -36.60 8.98 -0.73
CA ASP A 74 -37.87 8.98 -1.42
C ASP A 74 -39.02 8.98 -0.41
N THR A 75 -40.16 9.50 -0.83
CA THR A 75 -41.35 9.56 0.02
C THR A 75 -41.79 8.14 0.47
N GLY A 76 -41.75 7.89 1.77
CA GLY A 76 -42.08 6.59 2.36
C GLY A 76 -40.92 5.59 2.50
N ALA A 77 -39.69 5.98 2.14
CA ALA A 77 -38.49 5.14 2.27
C ALA A 77 -37.49 5.81 3.22
N ALA A 78 -37.82 5.90 4.50
CA ALA A 78 -36.97 6.50 5.51
C ALA A 78 -35.85 5.55 6.00
N GLY A 79 -34.67 6.13 6.36
CA GLY A 79 -33.56 5.40 6.97
C GLY A 79 -32.19 5.78 6.44
N LEU A 80 -32.10 6.21 5.18
CA LEU A 80 -30.85 6.59 4.54
C LEU A 80 -30.23 7.85 5.18
N ALA A 81 -31.07 8.76 5.69
CA ALA A 81 -30.61 9.96 6.40
C ALA A 81 -29.71 9.66 7.61
N ASN A 82 -29.84 8.48 8.21
CA ASN A 82 -28.98 8.05 9.32
C ASN A 82 -27.52 7.86 8.93
N PHE A 83 -27.23 7.74 7.64
CA PHE A 83 -25.87 7.61 7.10
C PHE A 83 -25.30 8.95 6.60
N ALA A 84 -26.04 10.05 6.74
CA ALA A 84 -25.55 11.37 6.36
C ALA A 84 -24.41 11.80 7.31
N TYR A 85 -23.37 12.39 6.72
CA TYR A 85 -22.25 12.99 7.43
C TYR A 85 -22.01 14.38 6.85
N THR A 86 -22.66 15.35 7.44
CA THR A 86 -22.69 16.75 6.96
C THR A 86 -21.91 17.71 7.86
N THR A 87 -21.46 17.25 9.02
CA THR A 87 -20.66 18.00 9.98
C THR A 87 -19.70 17.05 10.67
N PRO A 88 -18.43 17.43 10.93
CA PRO A 88 -17.51 16.60 11.70
C PRO A 88 -18.11 16.20 13.04
N ASN A 89 -18.13 14.92 13.31
CA ASN A 89 -18.68 14.36 14.54
C ASN A 89 -17.80 13.19 15.00
N ASN A 90 -17.15 13.36 16.13
CA ASN A 90 -16.25 12.36 16.71
C ASN A 90 -16.93 11.03 17.05
N SER A 91 -18.26 11.00 17.13
CA SER A 91 -19.01 9.75 17.33
C SER A 91 -19.11 8.91 16.06
N VAL A 92 -18.92 9.52 14.89
CA VAL A 92 -19.02 8.88 13.57
C VAL A 92 -17.65 8.85 12.88
N GLN A 93 -16.90 9.94 12.95
CA GLN A 93 -15.57 10.03 12.39
C GLN A 93 -14.54 9.49 13.39
N THR A 94 -13.98 8.34 13.11
CA THR A 94 -12.93 7.72 13.95
C THR A 94 -11.55 8.26 13.65
N ILE A 95 -11.29 8.63 12.39
CA ILE A 95 -10.01 9.19 11.93
C ILE A 95 -10.32 10.38 11.01
N ALA A 96 -9.80 11.56 11.35
CA ALA A 96 -9.86 12.72 10.49
C ALA A 96 -8.90 12.56 9.30
N ALA A 97 -9.34 13.04 8.12
CA ALA A 97 -8.47 13.12 6.96
C ALA A 97 -7.38 14.17 7.22
N ALA A 98 -6.14 13.76 7.13
CA ALA A 98 -4.98 14.62 7.34
C ALA A 98 -3.81 14.14 6.44
N ASP A 99 -2.95 15.07 6.10
CA ASP A 99 -1.68 14.75 5.45
C ASP A 99 -0.67 14.21 6.47
N ALA A 100 0.23 13.35 6.02
CA ALA A 100 1.39 12.98 6.79
C ALA A 100 2.31 14.22 6.94
N SER A 101 2.67 14.55 8.18
CA SER A 101 3.58 15.67 8.47
C SER A 101 4.65 15.17 9.43
N PHE A 102 5.91 15.42 9.08
CA PHE A 102 7.07 15.06 9.88
C PHE A 102 8.23 16.04 9.63
N ASP A 103 9.11 16.15 10.61
CA ASP A 103 10.30 16.98 10.50
C ASP A 103 11.51 16.11 10.20
N MET A 104 12.34 16.55 9.24
CA MET A 104 13.62 15.94 8.93
C MET A 104 14.69 17.02 8.97
N ASP A 105 15.66 16.87 9.86
CA ASP A 105 16.75 17.82 10.07
C ASP A 105 16.27 19.28 10.25
N GLY A 106 15.13 19.46 10.92
CA GLY A 106 14.53 20.76 11.19
C GLY A 106 13.70 21.34 10.03
N VAL A 107 13.46 20.55 8.98
CA VAL A 107 12.58 20.91 7.86
C VAL A 107 11.28 20.13 7.96
N THR A 108 10.15 20.84 8.05
CA THR A 108 8.83 20.21 8.03
C THR A 108 8.47 19.77 6.63
N ILE A 109 8.11 18.52 6.47
CA ILE A 109 7.72 17.89 5.21
C ILE A 109 6.28 17.39 5.34
N THR A 110 5.46 17.72 4.35
CA THR A 110 4.06 17.27 4.29
C THR A 110 3.83 16.47 3.02
N ARG A 111 3.12 15.34 3.14
CA ARG A 111 2.74 14.46 2.02
C ARG A 111 1.31 13.95 2.21
N GLU A 112 0.59 13.77 1.11
CA GLU A 112 -0.77 13.22 1.15
C GLU A 112 -0.83 11.77 1.66
N THR A 113 0.25 11.02 1.48
CA THR A 113 0.33 9.59 1.86
C THR A 113 1.35 9.36 2.94
N ASN A 114 1.14 8.32 3.73
CA ASN A 114 2.11 7.86 4.73
C ASN A 114 3.32 7.14 4.11
N GLU A 115 3.26 6.79 2.84
CA GLU A 115 4.38 6.23 2.09
C GLU A 115 5.02 7.32 1.23
N VAL A 116 6.27 7.66 1.54
CA VAL A 116 7.04 8.74 0.92
C VAL A 116 8.23 8.14 0.18
N THR A 117 8.22 8.25 -1.15
CA THR A 117 9.22 7.64 -2.03
C THR A 117 10.11 8.66 -2.72
N ASP A 118 9.78 9.94 -2.61
CA ASP A 118 10.39 11.05 -3.35
C ASP A 118 11.38 11.89 -2.52
N LEU A 119 11.56 11.55 -1.24
CA LEU A 119 12.38 12.34 -0.32
C LEU A 119 13.88 12.04 -0.44
N ILE A 120 14.20 10.74 -0.46
CA ILE A 120 15.59 10.26 -0.58
C ILE A 120 15.63 9.24 -1.71
N LYS A 121 16.50 9.46 -2.69
CA LYS A 121 16.63 8.57 -3.84
C LYS A 121 16.91 7.13 -3.41
N GLY A 122 16.01 6.23 -3.78
CA GLY A 122 16.14 4.80 -3.49
C GLY A 122 15.69 4.38 -2.10
N VAL A 123 15.06 5.29 -1.34
CA VAL A 123 14.51 5.01 -0.01
C VAL A 123 13.01 5.27 -0.01
N THR A 124 12.24 4.34 0.52
CA THR A 124 10.84 4.51 0.84
C THR A 124 10.71 4.70 2.34
N LEU A 125 10.16 5.84 2.76
CA LEU A 125 9.87 6.15 4.15
C LEU A 125 8.38 5.89 4.42
N THR A 126 8.06 5.07 5.41
CA THR A 126 6.67 4.85 5.83
C THR A 126 6.45 5.46 7.20
N VAL A 127 5.59 6.49 7.26
CA VAL A 127 5.18 7.15 8.50
C VAL A 127 4.05 6.34 9.13
N LYS A 128 4.28 5.78 10.31
CA LYS A 128 3.29 4.87 10.96
C LYS A 128 2.52 5.55 12.09
N SER A 129 3.18 6.40 12.83
CA SER A 129 2.60 7.09 14.00
C SER A 129 3.38 8.34 14.34
N THR A 130 2.76 9.20 15.16
CA THR A 130 3.47 10.34 15.75
C THR A 130 4.49 9.85 16.78
N THR A 131 5.63 10.52 16.84
CA THR A 131 6.68 10.30 17.83
C THR A 131 6.72 11.46 18.84
N SER A 132 7.12 11.18 20.06
CA SER A 132 7.29 12.21 21.11
C SER A 132 8.70 12.80 21.16
N ALA A 133 9.64 12.18 20.45
CA ALA A 133 11.03 12.60 20.33
C ALA A 133 11.55 12.30 18.93
N ALA A 134 12.67 12.91 18.57
CA ALA A 134 13.33 12.63 17.31
C ALA A 134 13.84 11.18 17.28
N GLU A 135 13.59 10.51 16.17
CA GLU A 135 14.06 9.16 15.89
C GLU A 135 15.22 9.24 14.89
N THR A 136 16.21 8.36 15.07
CA THR A 136 17.34 8.30 14.15
C THR A 136 17.14 7.19 13.14
N ILE A 137 17.17 7.54 11.86
CA ILE A 137 17.16 6.58 10.77
C ILE A 137 18.61 6.33 10.35
N SER A 138 19.06 5.07 10.43
CA SER A 138 20.38 4.67 9.95
C SER A 138 20.24 3.65 8.83
N GLY A 139 21.06 3.80 7.78
CA GLY A 139 21.15 2.86 6.68
C GLY A 139 22.55 2.22 6.65
N THR A 140 22.61 0.92 6.48
CA THR A 140 23.86 0.20 6.24
C THR A 140 23.84 -0.33 4.82
N TYR A 141 25.01 -0.29 4.17
CA TYR A 141 25.17 -0.90 2.85
C TYR A 141 25.15 -2.43 2.99
N ASP A 142 24.23 -3.07 2.32
CA ASP A 142 24.15 -4.54 2.25
C ASP A 142 24.76 -5.01 0.92
N ALA A 143 25.93 -5.60 1.00
CA ALA A 143 26.65 -6.16 -0.14
C ALA A 143 26.34 -7.65 -0.39
N SER A 144 25.47 -8.27 0.41
CA SER A 144 25.23 -9.71 0.40
C SER A 144 24.78 -10.26 -0.97
N LEU A 145 23.96 -9.51 -1.70
CA LEU A 145 23.53 -9.88 -3.05
C LEU A 145 24.69 -9.85 -4.07
N ALA A 146 25.56 -8.85 -3.94
CA ALA A 146 26.73 -8.75 -4.81
C ALA A 146 27.75 -9.86 -4.49
N GLU A 147 27.97 -10.14 -3.22
CA GLU A 147 28.83 -11.25 -2.77
C GLU A 147 28.28 -12.60 -3.25
N ALA A 148 26.98 -12.85 -3.11
CA ALA A 148 26.34 -14.07 -3.59
C ALA A 148 26.48 -14.23 -5.12
N ALA A 149 26.29 -13.16 -5.89
CA ALA A 149 26.44 -13.18 -7.33
C ALA A 149 27.90 -13.46 -7.76
N MET A 150 28.89 -12.86 -7.05
CA MET A 150 30.31 -13.15 -7.28
C MET A 150 30.65 -14.60 -6.92
N GLN A 151 30.12 -15.13 -5.82
CA GLN A 151 30.35 -16.51 -5.44
C GLN A 151 29.83 -17.49 -6.50
N VAL A 152 28.60 -17.29 -7.01
CA VAL A 152 28.04 -18.08 -8.10
C VAL A 152 28.94 -18.04 -9.34
N MET A 153 29.48 -16.88 -9.70
CA MET A 153 30.39 -16.75 -10.81
C MET A 153 31.71 -17.54 -10.61
N VAL A 154 32.29 -17.45 -9.42
CA VAL A 154 33.50 -18.21 -9.05
C VAL A 154 33.20 -19.73 -9.08
N ASP A 155 32.08 -20.16 -8.56
CA ASP A 155 31.69 -21.57 -8.56
C ASP A 155 31.51 -22.11 -9.99
N GLN A 156 30.90 -21.31 -10.88
CA GLN A 156 30.77 -21.68 -12.29
C GLN A 156 32.12 -21.78 -13.01
N ILE A 157 33.02 -20.84 -12.76
CA ILE A 157 34.40 -20.89 -13.32
C ILE A 157 35.12 -22.16 -12.82
N ASN A 158 35.02 -22.47 -11.56
CA ASN A 158 35.62 -23.66 -10.96
C ASN A 158 35.02 -24.96 -11.54
N ALA A 159 33.70 -25.00 -11.76
CA ALA A 159 33.02 -26.12 -12.41
C ALA A 159 33.50 -26.32 -13.86
N ILE A 160 33.65 -25.22 -14.63
CA ILE A 160 34.18 -25.27 -16.00
C ILE A 160 35.63 -25.80 -15.96
N ASN A 161 36.48 -25.28 -15.08
CA ASN A 161 37.85 -25.75 -14.92
C ASN A 161 37.92 -27.24 -14.57
N THR A 162 37.05 -27.70 -13.68
CA THR A 162 36.98 -29.14 -13.32
C THR A 162 36.59 -29.97 -14.53
N THR A 163 35.52 -29.56 -15.23
CA THR A 163 35.06 -30.22 -16.45
C THR A 163 36.19 -30.30 -17.54
N LEU A 164 36.89 -29.18 -17.77
CA LEU A 164 37.99 -29.14 -18.72
C LEU A 164 39.13 -30.08 -18.34
N ARG A 165 39.47 -30.12 -17.05
CA ARG A 165 40.49 -31.06 -16.54
C ARG A 165 40.05 -32.51 -16.70
N ASP A 166 38.81 -32.83 -16.42
CA ASP A 166 38.27 -34.19 -16.56
C ASP A 166 38.25 -34.61 -18.03
N LEU A 167 37.85 -33.71 -18.94
CA LEU A 167 37.85 -33.95 -20.40
C LEU A 167 39.25 -34.12 -20.97
N SER A 168 40.24 -33.41 -20.44
CA SER A 168 41.65 -33.44 -20.91
C SER A 168 42.56 -34.36 -20.12
N LYS A 169 42.03 -35.04 -19.05
CA LYS A 169 42.80 -35.93 -18.20
C LYS A 169 43.32 -37.13 -19.02
N ARG A 170 44.60 -37.47 -18.86
CA ARG A 170 45.12 -38.76 -19.31
C ARG A 170 44.92 -39.81 -18.23
N GLY A 171 44.33 -40.92 -18.64
CA GLY A 171 44.13 -42.07 -17.77
C GLY A 171 45.46 -42.67 -17.33
N ALA A 172 45.51 -43.20 -16.11
CA ALA A 172 46.61 -44.05 -15.68
C ALA A 172 46.50 -45.42 -16.38
N ALA A 173 47.53 -46.25 -16.27
CA ALA A 173 47.54 -47.56 -16.90
C ALA A 173 46.29 -48.37 -16.47
N GLY A 174 45.35 -48.57 -17.37
CA GLY A 174 44.11 -49.29 -17.19
C GLY A 174 42.85 -48.42 -16.94
N GLU A 175 42.98 -47.08 -17.04
CA GLU A 175 41.88 -46.11 -17.01
C GLU A 175 41.73 -45.47 -18.40
N ASP A 176 40.51 -45.11 -18.77
CA ASP A 176 40.21 -44.40 -20.02
C ASP A 176 40.67 -42.93 -19.96
N ASP A 177 41.20 -42.48 -21.07
CA ASP A 177 41.52 -41.05 -21.29
C ASP A 177 40.27 -40.23 -21.39
N GLY A 178 40.33 -38.98 -20.94
CA GLY A 178 39.23 -38.02 -21.15
C GLY A 178 39.05 -37.76 -22.66
N PRO A 179 37.83 -37.41 -23.10
CA PRO A 179 37.48 -37.28 -24.53
C PRO A 179 38.33 -36.31 -25.33
N LEU A 180 39.01 -35.36 -24.67
CA LEU A 180 39.92 -34.37 -25.27
C LEU A 180 41.39 -34.64 -24.98
N ALA A 181 41.72 -35.78 -24.34
CA ALA A 181 43.11 -36.15 -24.06
C ALA A 181 43.84 -36.54 -25.34
N GLY A 182 44.65 -35.62 -25.86
CA GLY A 182 45.38 -35.81 -27.09
C GLY A 182 45.07 -34.83 -28.22
N ASP A 183 44.02 -34.03 -28.10
CA ASP A 183 43.78 -32.89 -28.95
C ASP A 183 44.73 -31.74 -28.56
N ALA A 184 45.94 -31.74 -29.18
CA ALA A 184 46.83 -30.61 -29.11
C ALA A 184 46.53 -29.70 -30.33
N TYR A 185 45.99 -28.53 -30.06
CA TYR A 185 46.01 -27.43 -31.02
C TYR A 185 47.23 -26.55 -30.79
#